data_97b4fbeb03fa43c379dda25e196a5778
#
_entry.id   97b4fbeb03fa43c379dda25e196a5778
#
_cell.length_a   1.000
_cell.length_b   1.000
_cell.length_c   1.000
_cell.angle_alpha   90.00
_cell.angle_beta   90.00
_cell.angle_gamma   90.00
#
_symmetry.space_group_name_H-M   'P 1'
#
loop_
_entity.id
_entity.type
_entity.pdbx_description
1 polymer ?
#
loop_
_entity_poly.entity_id
_entity_poly.type
_entity_poly.pdbx_seq_one_letter_code
_entity_poly.pdbx_strand_id
1 'polypeptide(L)'
;MIHLICGSTGAGKTSYANGLRQQLGALHMSIDDWMVTLFAADMPSQGSWPWIEERVLRCERQILATALDLAHTGVPSILDLGLQRADQRRRVADGAAAAGVGVRLHFLDIDAGERWRRVERRNEQQGETFRMKVTRPMFDFIETIWQPPTAEEMSAFDGVRIAA
;
A
#
# COMPACT_ATOMS: atom_id res chain seq x y z
N MET A 1 13.90 -5.70 -8.50
CA MET A 1 12.80 -4.78 -8.89
C MET A 1 11.76 -4.74 -7.77
N ILE A 2 11.36 -3.56 -7.34
CA ILE A 2 10.29 -3.33 -6.37
C ILE A 2 9.04 -2.81 -7.10
N HIS A 3 7.89 -3.43 -6.86
CA HIS A 3 6.59 -3.00 -7.37
C HIS A 3 5.82 -2.30 -6.25
N LEU A 4 5.59 -1.01 -6.39
CA LEU A 4 4.82 -0.19 -5.46
C LEU A 4 3.35 -0.14 -5.89
N ILE A 5 2.45 -0.57 -5.01
CA ILE A 5 1.02 -0.50 -5.27
C ILE A 5 0.45 0.78 -4.63
N CYS A 6 -0.16 1.62 -5.44
CA CYS A 6 -0.71 2.91 -5.04
C CYS A 6 -2.18 3.03 -5.46
N GLY A 7 -2.98 3.62 -4.61
CA GLY A 7 -4.40 3.83 -4.82
C GLY A 7 -5.10 4.12 -3.49
N SER A 8 -6.14 4.94 -3.48
CA SER A 8 -6.86 5.27 -2.25
C SER A 8 -7.66 4.09 -1.70
N THR A 9 -8.29 4.27 -0.56
CA THR A 9 -9.11 3.24 0.10
C THR A 9 -10.19 2.70 -0.84
N GLY A 10 -10.33 1.38 -0.90
CA GLY A 10 -11.31 0.71 -1.78
C GLY A 10 -10.86 0.53 -3.23
N ALA A 11 -9.65 0.96 -3.62
CA ALA A 11 -9.15 0.80 -4.99
C ALA A 11 -8.88 -0.66 -5.40
N GLY A 12 -8.78 -1.60 -4.44
CA GLY A 12 -8.52 -3.01 -4.72
C GLY A 12 -7.03 -3.39 -4.74
N LYS A 13 -6.19 -2.61 -4.06
CA LYS A 13 -4.73 -2.82 -4.01
C LYS A 13 -4.32 -4.24 -3.68
N THR A 14 -4.86 -4.81 -2.60
CA THR A 14 -4.50 -6.15 -2.15
C THR A 14 -4.89 -7.23 -3.16
N SER A 15 -6.07 -7.11 -3.77
CA SER A 15 -6.50 -8.05 -4.83
C SER A 15 -5.59 -7.95 -6.05
N TYR A 16 -5.23 -6.74 -6.48
CA TYR A 16 -4.30 -6.50 -7.57
C TYR A 16 -2.90 -7.07 -7.24
N ALA A 17 -2.39 -6.78 -6.05
CA ALA A 17 -1.10 -7.29 -5.57
C ALA A 17 -1.03 -8.82 -5.56
N ASN A 18 -2.11 -9.49 -5.15
CA ASN A 18 -2.20 -10.96 -5.16
C ASN A 18 -2.13 -11.54 -6.58
N GLY A 19 -2.82 -10.91 -7.54
CA GLY A 19 -2.72 -11.31 -8.96
C GLY A 19 -1.32 -11.08 -9.53
N LEU A 20 -0.74 -9.91 -9.26
CA LEU A 20 0.61 -9.57 -9.72
C LEU A 20 1.68 -10.49 -9.10
N ARG A 21 1.53 -10.86 -7.83
CA ARG A 21 2.41 -11.81 -7.14
C ARG A 21 2.48 -13.15 -7.87
N GLN A 22 1.35 -13.69 -8.30
CA GLN A 22 1.31 -14.95 -9.02
C GLN A 22 1.99 -14.87 -10.39
N GLN A 23 1.81 -13.73 -11.10
CA GLN A 23 2.41 -13.50 -12.41
C GLN A 23 3.94 -13.36 -12.35
N LEU A 24 4.45 -12.70 -11.33
CA LEU A 24 5.87 -12.34 -11.21
C LEU A 24 6.70 -13.31 -10.36
N GLY A 25 6.08 -14.23 -9.63
CA GLY A 25 6.76 -15.02 -8.60
C GLY A 25 7.33 -14.14 -7.49
N ALA A 26 6.68 -13.00 -7.21
CA ALA A 26 7.15 -11.98 -6.30
C ALA A 26 6.72 -12.23 -4.84
N LEU A 27 7.49 -11.69 -3.87
CA LEU A 27 7.02 -11.62 -2.48
C LEU A 27 6.12 -10.40 -2.29
N HIS A 28 4.89 -10.63 -1.81
CA HIS A 28 3.95 -9.56 -1.46
C HIS A 28 4.08 -9.23 0.03
N MET A 29 4.29 -7.96 0.36
CA MET A 29 4.36 -7.42 1.71
C MET A 29 3.29 -6.34 1.89
N SER A 30 2.34 -6.62 2.79
CA SER A 30 1.20 -5.75 3.11
C SER A 30 1.42 -5.09 4.47
N ILE A 31 1.34 -3.77 4.53
CA ILE A 31 1.41 -3.03 5.80
C ILE A 31 0.27 -3.41 6.74
N ASP A 32 -0.92 -3.64 6.20
CA ASP A 32 -2.10 -4.01 7.00
C ASP A 32 -1.91 -5.37 7.67
N ASP A 33 -1.35 -6.35 6.96
CA ASP A 33 -1.06 -7.68 7.52
C ASP A 33 -0.01 -7.60 8.63
N TRP A 34 1.04 -6.80 8.43
CA TRP A 34 2.08 -6.61 9.45
C TRP A 34 1.54 -5.90 10.68
N MET A 35 0.75 -4.83 10.49
CA MET A 35 0.16 -4.08 11.60
C MET A 35 -0.79 -4.96 12.42
N VAL A 36 -1.63 -5.75 11.77
CA VAL A 36 -2.55 -6.66 12.47
C VAL A 36 -1.77 -7.76 13.19
N THR A 37 -0.83 -8.41 12.51
CA THR A 37 -0.10 -9.56 13.08
C THR A 37 0.79 -9.16 14.26
N LEU A 38 1.49 -8.03 14.15
CA LEU A 38 2.51 -7.65 15.11
C LEU A 38 1.96 -6.77 16.26
N PHE A 39 0.88 -6.02 16.03
CA PHE A 39 0.48 -4.95 16.95
C PHE A 39 -1.00 -4.90 17.33
N ALA A 40 -1.88 -5.72 16.73
CA ALA A 40 -3.30 -5.66 17.06
C ALA A 40 -3.57 -5.98 18.54
N ALA A 41 -2.81 -6.92 19.13
CA ALA A 41 -2.95 -7.30 20.54
C ALA A 41 -2.55 -6.17 21.51
N ASP A 42 -1.67 -5.27 21.09
CA ASP A 42 -1.12 -4.20 21.93
C ASP A 42 -1.78 -2.84 21.62
N MET A 43 -2.82 -2.83 20.79
CA MET A 43 -3.49 -1.58 20.39
C MET A 43 -4.20 -0.95 21.59
N PRO A 44 -3.93 0.35 21.88
CA PRO A 44 -4.64 1.05 22.94
C PRO A 44 -6.15 1.05 22.73
N SER A 45 -6.92 0.83 23.78
CA SER A 45 -8.39 0.72 23.73
C SER A 45 -9.11 1.95 23.16
N GLN A 46 -8.50 3.14 23.25
CA GLN A 46 -9.06 4.39 22.70
C GLN A 46 -8.47 4.75 21.33
N GLY A 47 -7.66 3.91 20.72
CA GLY A 47 -6.93 4.20 19.50
C GLY A 47 -6.04 5.47 19.65
N SER A 48 -4.80 5.40 19.28
CA SER A 48 -3.89 6.56 19.32
C SER A 48 -3.25 6.70 17.96
N TRP A 49 -3.57 7.78 17.25
CA TRP A 49 -2.96 8.03 15.93
C TRP A 49 -1.42 8.07 16.00
N PRO A 50 -0.78 8.76 16.95
CA PRO A 50 0.69 8.73 17.09
C PRO A 50 1.23 7.32 17.33
N TRP A 51 0.52 6.47 18.07
CA TRP A 51 0.91 5.09 18.31
C TRP A 51 0.88 4.25 17.03
N ILE A 52 -0.17 4.44 16.19
CA ILE A 52 -0.31 3.76 14.90
C ILE A 52 0.78 4.24 13.93
N GLU A 53 0.94 5.56 13.79
CA GLU A 53 1.89 6.15 12.86
C GLU A 53 3.34 5.70 13.13
N GLU A 54 3.76 5.66 14.40
CA GLU A 54 5.09 5.18 14.77
C GLU A 54 5.32 3.73 14.30
N ARG A 55 4.34 2.85 14.47
CA ARG A 55 4.44 1.44 14.10
C ARG A 55 4.39 1.24 12.60
N VAL A 56 3.54 1.97 11.91
CA VAL A 56 3.53 2.00 10.44
C VAL A 56 4.91 2.38 9.90
N LEU A 57 5.53 3.44 10.41
CA LEU A 57 6.87 3.86 9.99
C LEU A 57 7.96 2.81 10.27
N ARG A 58 7.84 2.06 11.37
CA ARG A 58 8.76 0.94 11.66
C ARG A 58 8.57 -0.20 10.69
N CYS A 59 7.32 -0.58 10.41
CA CYS A 59 7.00 -1.60 9.43
C CYS A 59 7.44 -1.21 8.03
N GLU A 60 7.16 0.02 7.58
CA GLU A 60 7.60 0.53 6.27
C GLU A 60 9.12 0.41 6.11
N ARG A 61 9.89 0.81 7.12
CA ARG A 61 11.36 0.68 7.10
C ARG A 61 11.82 -0.76 6.99
N GLN A 62 11.24 -1.66 7.77
CA GLN A 62 11.62 -3.07 7.75
C GLN A 62 11.19 -3.75 6.45
N ILE A 63 10.00 -3.43 5.94
CA ILE A 63 9.53 -3.93 4.65
C ILE A 63 10.44 -3.47 3.52
N LEU A 64 10.85 -2.20 3.52
CA LEU A 64 11.79 -1.69 2.51
C LEU A 64 13.15 -2.39 2.60
N ALA A 65 13.72 -2.55 3.80
CA ALA A 65 14.97 -3.26 3.98
C ALA A 65 14.89 -4.70 3.43
N THR A 66 13.83 -5.42 3.78
CA THR A 66 13.57 -6.79 3.27
C THR A 66 13.44 -6.81 1.74
N ALA A 67 12.74 -5.81 1.16
CA ALA A 67 12.58 -5.72 -0.29
C ALA A 67 13.91 -5.46 -1.02
N LEU A 68 14.81 -4.67 -0.42
CA LEU A 68 16.15 -4.42 -0.94
C LEU A 68 17.01 -5.70 -0.90
N ASP A 69 16.98 -6.43 0.21
CA ASP A 69 17.71 -7.71 0.34
C ASP A 69 17.22 -8.73 -0.70
N LEU A 70 15.91 -8.84 -0.90
CA LEU A 70 15.31 -9.68 -1.93
C LEU A 70 15.74 -9.26 -3.34
N ALA A 71 15.80 -7.96 -3.62
CA ALA A 71 16.22 -7.45 -4.92
C ALA A 71 17.66 -7.86 -5.25
N HIS A 72 18.56 -7.90 -4.28
CA HIS A 72 19.94 -8.38 -4.43
C HIS A 72 20.03 -9.88 -4.74
N THR A 73 19.03 -10.67 -4.33
CA THR A 73 18.93 -12.10 -4.69
C THR A 73 18.15 -12.35 -5.97
N GLY A 74 17.73 -11.29 -6.67
CA GLY A 74 16.96 -11.38 -7.91
C GLY A 74 15.46 -11.64 -7.72
N VAL A 75 14.97 -11.67 -6.48
CA VAL A 75 13.54 -11.89 -6.19
C VAL A 75 12.79 -10.55 -6.23
N PRO A 76 11.76 -10.39 -7.08
CA PRO A 76 10.94 -9.19 -7.08
C PRO A 76 10.05 -9.12 -5.84
N SER A 77 9.72 -7.91 -5.41
CA SER A 77 8.82 -7.67 -4.28
C SER A 77 7.70 -6.71 -4.65
N ILE A 78 6.53 -6.91 -4.03
CA ILE A 78 5.34 -6.08 -4.18
C ILE A 78 5.03 -5.46 -2.83
N LEU A 79 5.04 -4.12 -2.76
CA LEU A 79 4.80 -3.36 -1.55
C LEU A 79 3.40 -2.73 -1.58
N ASP A 80 2.49 -3.24 -0.73
CA ASP A 80 1.15 -2.68 -0.48
C ASP A 80 1.16 -1.94 0.86
N LEU A 81 1.69 -0.69 0.83
CA LEU A 81 1.96 0.11 2.03
C LEU A 81 0.93 1.22 2.28
N GLY A 82 -0.12 1.30 1.50
CA GLY A 82 -1.15 2.33 1.66
C GLY A 82 -0.70 3.76 1.37
N LEU A 83 0.39 3.98 0.67
CA LEU A 83 1.09 5.24 0.41
C LEU A 83 0.16 6.36 -0.12
N GLN A 84 -0.53 7.04 0.79
CA GLN A 84 -1.56 8.04 0.45
C GLN A 84 -0.97 9.36 -0.05
N ARG A 85 0.26 9.70 0.36
CA ARG A 85 0.91 10.97 0.04
C ARG A 85 2.16 10.78 -0.82
N ALA A 86 2.47 11.80 -1.60
CA ALA A 86 3.63 11.82 -2.49
C ALA A 86 4.96 11.65 -1.74
N ASP A 87 5.09 12.27 -0.54
CA ASP A 87 6.31 12.16 0.27
C ASP A 87 6.56 10.72 0.74
N GLN A 88 5.51 9.94 1.02
CA GLN A 88 5.64 8.53 1.40
C GLN A 88 6.17 7.69 0.23
N ARG A 89 5.59 7.87 -0.97
CA ARG A 89 6.05 7.17 -2.18
C ARG A 89 7.49 7.51 -2.53
N ARG A 90 7.84 8.80 -2.41
CA ARG A 90 9.20 9.27 -2.66
C ARG A 90 10.22 8.65 -1.71
N ARG A 91 9.92 8.58 -0.40
CA ARG A 91 10.84 7.93 0.56
C ARG A 91 11.19 6.50 0.17
N VAL A 92 10.21 5.73 -0.28
CA VAL A 92 10.46 4.34 -0.73
C VAL A 92 11.30 4.32 -2.01
N ALA A 93 10.97 5.18 -2.96
CA ALA A 93 11.70 5.26 -4.24
C ALA A 93 13.14 5.74 -4.04
N ASP A 94 13.38 6.75 -3.19
CA ASP A 94 14.72 7.26 -2.88
C ASP A 94 15.56 6.19 -2.18
N GLY A 95 14.96 5.45 -1.23
CA GLY A 95 15.63 4.34 -0.57
C GLY A 95 16.02 3.21 -1.53
N ALA A 96 15.16 2.89 -2.48
CA ALA A 96 15.45 1.90 -3.52
C ALA A 96 16.53 2.41 -4.49
N ALA A 97 16.45 3.67 -4.92
CA ALA A 97 17.43 4.27 -5.81
C ALA A 97 18.83 4.34 -5.17
N ALA A 98 18.93 4.68 -3.88
CA ALA A 98 20.19 4.69 -3.13
C ALA A 98 20.86 3.29 -3.08
N ALA A 99 20.05 2.22 -3.17
CA ALA A 99 20.54 0.84 -3.23
C ALA A 99 20.68 0.31 -4.67
N GLY A 100 20.49 1.15 -5.71
CA GLY A 100 20.56 0.73 -7.11
C GLY A 100 19.40 -0.18 -7.55
N VAL A 101 18.27 -0.17 -6.82
CA VAL A 101 17.11 -1.02 -7.08
C VAL A 101 16.02 -0.23 -7.81
N GLY A 102 15.57 -0.73 -8.96
CA GLY A 102 14.49 -0.10 -9.73
C GLY A 102 13.13 -0.25 -9.03
N VAL A 103 12.30 0.79 -9.17
CA VAL A 103 10.91 0.83 -8.67
C VAL A 103 9.95 0.96 -9.84
N ARG A 104 8.86 0.19 -9.83
CA ARG A 104 7.71 0.38 -10.72
C ARG A 104 6.47 0.71 -9.90
N LEU A 105 5.83 1.84 -10.23
CA LEU A 105 4.61 2.29 -9.56
C LEU A 105 3.36 1.78 -10.29
N HIS A 106 2.49 1.05 -9.58
CA HIS A 106 1.18 0.61 -10.08
C HIS A 106 0.11 1.48 -9.45
N PHE A 107 -0.44 2.41 -10.22
CA PHE A 107 -1.47 3.32 -9.78
C PHE A 107 -2.87 2.79 -10.13
N LEU A 108 -3.62 2.34 -9.12
CA LEU A 108 -5.01 1.96 -9.24
C LEU A 108 -5.89 3.21 -9.18
N ASP A 109 -6.25 3.71 -10.35
CA ASP A 109 -7.02 4.94 -10.52
C ASP A 109 -8.50 4.62 -10.66
N ILE A 110 -9.16 4.47 -9.53
CA ILE A 110 -10.58 4.10 -9.43
C ILE A 110 -11.37 5.28 -8.87
N ASP A 111 -12.50 5.58 -9.48
CA ASP A 111 -13.41 6.63 -9.02
C ASP A 111 -13.84 6.45 -7.55
N ALA A 112 -13.97 7.56 -6.83
CA ALA A 112 -14.28 7.57 -5.40
C ALA A 112 -15.64 6.90 -5.10
N GLY A 113 -16.65 7.09 -5.95
CA GLY A 113 -17.96 6.46 -5.79
C GLY A 113 -17.88 4.95 -5.94
N GLU A 114 -17.11 4.45 -6.92
CA GLU A 114 -16.89 3.01 -7.10
C GLU A 114 -16.08 2.43 -5.94
N ARG A 115 -15.05 3.15 -5.48
CA ARG A 115 -14.26 2.71 -4.31
C ARG A 115 -15.12 2.58 -3.06
N TRP A 116 -16.03 3.54 -2.82
CA TRP A 116 -16.96 3.45 -1.69
C TRP A 116 -17.90 2.24 -1.81
N ARG A 117 -18.50 1.98 -2.97
CA ARG A 117 -19.31 0.77 -3.20
C ARG A 117 -18.55 -0.53 -2.92
N ARG A 118 -17.27 -0.59 -3.30
CA ARG A 118 -16.40 -1.74 -2.98
C ARG A 118 -16.15 -1.88 -1.48
N VAL A 119 -15.95 -0.76 -0.78
CA VAL A 119 -15.80 -0.73 0.68
C VAL A 119 -17.06 -1.24 1.39
N GLU A 120 -18.26 -0.76 1.00
CA GLU A 120 -19.53 -1.21 1.58
C GLU A 120 -19.70 -2.72 1.41
N ARG A 121 -19.55 -3.21 0.20
CA ARG A 121 -19.63 -4.65 -0.09
C ARG A 121 -18.62 -5.47 0.70
N ARG A 122 -17.37 -5.01 0.81
CA ARG A 122 -16.34 -5.68 1.62
C ARG A 122 -16.69 -5.71 3.10
N ASN A 123 -17.24 -4.62 3.64
CA ASN A 123 -17.68 -4.54 5.04
C ASN A 123 -18.83 -5.53 5.33
N GLU A 124 -19.70 -5.79 4.36
CA GLU A 124 -20.80 -6.76 4.47
C GLU A 124 -20.30 -8.21 4.36
N GLN A 125 -19.48 -8.49 3.36
CA GLN A 125 -19.06 -9.85 3.02
C GLN A 125 -17.93 -10.40 3.91
N GLN A 126 -17.07 -9.53 4.45
CA GLN A 126 -15.93 -9.87 5.31
C GLN A 126 -15.06 -11.03 4.77
N GLY A 127 -14.77 -11.00 3.44
CA GLY A 127 -13.96 -12.03 2.77
C GLY A 127 -12.45 -11.93 3.09
N GLU A 128 -11.63 -12.66 2.35
CA GLU A 128 -10.17 -12.83 2.60
C GLU A 128 -9.38 -11.52 2.76
N THR A 129 -9.76 -10.46 2.05
CA THR A 129 -9.08 -9.16 2.11
C THR A 129 -9.63 -8.23 3.20
N PHE A 130 -10.60 -8.69 4.00
CA PHE A 130 -11.14 -7.91 5.10
C PHE A 130 -10.16 -7.93 6.29
N ARG A 131 -9.72 -6.75 6.72
CA ARG A 131 -8.86 -6.57 7.90
C ARG A 131 -9.58 -5.79 8.99
N MET A 132 -10.34 -4.77 8.59
CA MET A 132 -11.14 -3.95 9.50
C MET A 132 -12.31 -3.32 8.74
N LYS A 133 -13.36 -2.98 9.48
CA LYS A 133 -14.50 -2.23 8.95
C LYS A 133 -14.07 -0.78 8.69
N VAL A 134 -14.22 -0.32 7.45
CA VAL A 134 -14.00 1.07 7.07
C VAL A 134 -15.34 1.80 7.09
N THR A 135 -15.50 2.77 7.98
CA THR A 135 -16.71 3.61 8.06
C THR A 135 -16.67 4.74 7.04
N ARG A 136 -17.81 5.36 6.76
CA ARG A 136 -17.87 6.50 5.84
C ARG A 136 -17.00 7.68 6.30
N PRO A 137 -16.98 8.09 7.56
CA PRO A 137 -16.06 9.13 8.03
C PRO A 137 -14.58 8.79 7.85
N MET A 138 -14.20 7.51 8.02
CA MET A 138 -12.82 7.08 7.77
C MET A 138 -12.47 7.18 6.28
N PHE A 139 -13.37 6.77 5.41
CA PHE A 139 -13.18 6.90 3.96
C PHE A 139 -13.02 8.37 3.56
N ASP A 140 -13.93 9.23 4.01
CA ASP A 140 -13.91 10.67 3.69
C ASP A 140 -12.65 11.34 4.22
N PHE A 141 -12.17 10.97 5.43
CA PHE A 141 -10.90 11.46 5.96
C PHE A 141 -9.73 11.08 5.05
N ILE A 142 -9.66 9.83 4.59
CA ILE A 142 -8.58 9.41 3.67
C ILE A 142 -8.63 10.20 2.37
N GLU A 143 -9.82 10.53 1.85
CA GLU A 143 -9.93 11.37 0.65
C GLU A 143 -9.34 12.78 0.84
N THR A 144 -9.37 13.32 2.06
CA THR A 144 -8.76 14.65 2.33
C THR A 144 -7.23 14.64 2.29
N ILE A 145 -6.61 13.50 2.55
CA ILE A 145 -5.14 13.35 2.58
C ILE A 145 -4.58 12.64 1.35
N TRP A 146 -5.46 12.08 0.52
CA TRP A 146 -5.07 11.35 -0.69
C TRP A 146 -4.45 12.30 -1.73
N GLN A 147 -3.25 11.97 -2.17
CA GLN A 147 -2.52 12.65 -3.23
C GLN A 147 -2.25 11.65 -4.35
N PRO A 148 -3.03 11.67 -5.44
CA PRO A 148 -2.78 10.79 -6.57
C PRO A 148 -1.38 11.05 -7.16
N PRO A 149 -0.71 10.02 -7.71
CA PRO A 149 0.57 10.21 -8.38
C PRO A 149 0.48 11.23 -9.49
N THR A 150 1.46 12.15 -9.55
CA THR A 150 1.57 13.12 -10.63
C THR A 150 2.14 12.48 -11.90
N ALA A 151 2.07 13.18 -13.03
CA ALA A 151 2.68 12.73 -14.27
C ALA A 151 4.20 12.55 -14.13
N GLU A 152 4.84 13.44 -13.35
CA GLU A 152 6.28 13.38 -13.05
C GLU A 152 6.61 12.12 -12.22
N GLU A 153 5.81 11.81 -11.18
CA GLU A 153 5.99 10.58 -10.39
C GLU A 153 5.82 9.33 -11.27
N MET A 154 4.78 9.31 -12.11
CA MET A 154 4.53 8.19 -13.02
C MET A 154 5.71 7.99 -14.00
N SER A 155 6.26 9.07 -14.52
CA SER A 155 7.45 8.99 -15.38
C SER A 155 8.70 8.54 -14.64
N ALA A 156 8.93 9.09 -13.44
CA ALA A 156 10.13 8.79 -12.65
C ALA A 156 10.17 7.35 -12.11
N PHE A 157 9.01 6.76 -11.84
CA PHE A 157 8.90 5.43 -11.22
C PHE A 157 8.39 4.35 -12.20
N ASP A 158 8.61 4.49 -13.50
CA ASP A 158 8.14 3.55 -14.53
C ASP A 158 6.66 3.16 -14.29
N GLY A 159 5.81 4.17 -14.12
CA GLY A 159 4.45 4.04 -13.60
C GLY A 159 3.48 3.44 -14.62
N VAL A 160 2.63 2.54 -14.14
CA VAL A 160 1.48 1.99 -14.89
C VAL A 160 0.19 2.43 -14.23
N ARG A 161 -0.74 2.97 -15.02
CA ARG A 161 -2.08 3.34 -14.56
C ARG A 161 -3.05 2.21 -14.84
N ILE A 162 -3.72 1.72 -13.80
CA ILE A 162 -4.74 0.69 -13.85
C ILE A 162 -6.09 1.37 -13.62
N ALA A 163 -6.90 1.45 -14.65
CA ALA A 163 -8.29 1.91 -14.60
C ALA A 163 -9.23 0.72 -14.33
N ALA A 164 -10.44 1.03 -13.82
CA ALA A 164 -11.50 0.04 -13.61
C ALA A 164 -12.10 -0.45 -14.92
#